data_055cc699d19bad93af20f575eee0ec89
#
_entry.id   055cc699d19bad93af20f575eee0ec89
#
_cell.length_a   1.000
_cell.length_b   1.000
_cell.length_c   1.000
_cell.angle_alpha   90.00
_cell.angle_beta   90.00
_cell.angle_gamma   90.00
#
_symmetry.space_group_name_H-M   'P 1'
#
loop_
_entity.id
_entity.type
_entity.pdbx_description
1 polymer ?
#
loop_
_entity_poly.entity_id
_entity_poly.type
_entity_poly.pdbx_seq_one_letter_code
_entity_poly.pdbx_strand_id
1 'polypeptide(L)'
;MFKKIYLAVFAITMAMFTSCNSDGEPGGYMQGVFTVQNSIGSPVLWMDGGPVVYPSATAAQQLMANKNFANAERVLLVVTYKDADVTGDSSTSLVVKNAEVAQGSVVPTSVIRTPEMAEADMKFKNYLADDSISTFYDISRENGIWFYKGYMTAQFSSTYYVANSTGILPTVLATYTADENDPKEVSVTLYLNKHKKSSANESGQPASFVSSFSLGDMQQHIMRHSLSEVNITINYETKQGKQQLKKTVKREDFTKPF
;
A
#
# COMPACT_ATOMS: atom_id res chain seq x y z
N MET A 1 22.74 13.03 11.23
CA MET A 1 21.61 13.82 11.76
C MET A 1 20.28 13.56 11.05
N PHE A 2 20.19 12.55 10.15
CA PHE A 2 19.01 12.31 9.29
C PHE A 2 18.06 11.18 9.77
N LYS A 3 18.40 10.47 10.86
CA LYS A 3 17.59 9.33 11.36
C LYS A 3 16.31 9.71 12.14
N LYS A 4 16.13 10.98 12.51
CA LYS A 4 15.00 11.41 13.35
C LYS A 4 13.79 11.95 12.57
N ILE A 5 13.93 12.22 11.28
CA ILE A 5 12.88 12.87 10.47
C ILE A 5 11.87 11.84 9.94
N TYR A 6 12.28 10.60 9.73
CA TYR A 6 11.38 9.54 9.23
C TYR A 6 10.28 9.13 10.23
N LEU A 7 10.47 9.41 11.52
CA LEU A 7 9.51 9.05 12.56
C LEU A 7 8.31 10.02 12.63
N ALA A 8 8.49 11.28 12.22
CA ALA A 8 7.50 12.33 12.43
C ALA A 8 6.32 12.30 11.44
N VAL A 9 6.56 11.88 10.19
CA VAL A 9 5.49 11.83 9.17
C VAL A 9 4.61 10.58 9.34
N PHE A 10 5.18 9.51 9.85
CA PHE A 10 4.41 8.34 10.26
C PHE A 10 3.51 8.59 11.48
N ALA A 11 3.88 9.55 12.34
CA ALA A 11 3.14 9.84 13.58
C ALA A 11 1.76 10.49 13.36
N ILE A 12 1.54 11.12 12.22
CA ILE A 12 0.28 11.87 11.95
C ILE A 12 -0.89 10.93 11.61
N THR A 13 -0.61 9.71 11.16
CA THR A 13 -1.63 8.72 10.79
C THR A 13 -1.58 7.44 11.62
N MET A 14 -0.62 7.30 12.54
CA MET A 14 -0.49 6.11 13.38
C MET A 14 -1.42 6.16 14.58
N ALA A 15 -2.39 5.24 14.63
CA ALA A 15 -3.05 4.91 15.88
C ALA A 15 -2.07 4.07 16.71
N MET A 16 -1.68 4.54 17.89
CA MET A 16 -0.92 3.74 18.83
C MET A 16 -1.88 2.80 19.57
N PHE A 17 -1.66 1.53 19.43
CA PHE A 17 -2.30 0.50 20.24
C PHE A 17 -1.31 0.17 21.35
N THR A 18 -1.68 0.45 22.58
CA THR A 18 -0.86 0.07 23.75
C THR A 18 -0.98 -1.42 23.97
N SER A 19 -0.02 -2.18 23.48
CA SER A 19 0.19 -3.56 23.86
C SER A 19 1.34 -3.62 24.86
N CYS A 20 1.05 -3.94 26.10
CA CYS A 20 2.04 -4.30 27.10
C CYS A 20 2.34 -5.79 26.95
N ASN A 21 3.38 -6.15 26.27
CA ASN A 21 3.92 -7.51 26.33
C ASN A 21 4.81 -7.61 27.57
N SER A 22 4.18 -7.88 28.75
CA SER A 22 4.85 -7.83 30.05
C SER A 22 5.31 -9.18 30.58
N ASP A 23 5.09 -10.29 29.83
CA ASP A 23 5.20 -11.63 30.44
C ASP A 23 6.54 -12.33 30.19
N GLY A 24 7.53 -11.66 29.57
CA GLY A 24 8.89 -12.22 29.43
C GLY A 24 9.00 -13.49 28.55
N GLU A 25 7.94 -13.86 27.85
CA GLU A 25 7.96 -14.98 26.91
C GLU A 25 8.70 -14.62 25.62
N PRO A 26 9.44 -15.57 25.02
CA PRO A 26 10.10 -15.36 23.74
C PRO A 26 9.08 -14.97 22.67
N GLY A 27 9.43 -13.98 21.86
CA GLY A 27 8.55 -13.51 20.80
C GLY A 27 9.28 -12.51 19.90
N GLY A 28 8.58 -12.09 18.85
CA GLY A 28 9.12 -11.20 17.84
C GLY A 28 8.14 -10.09 17.46
N TYR A 29 8.59 -9.30 16.52
CA TYR A 29 7.74 -8.33 15.83
C TYR A 29 7.92 -8.44 14.32
N MET A 30 6.91 -8.06 13.60
CA MET A 30 6.96 -7.89 12.15
C MET A 30 6.34 -6.56 11.75
N GLN A 31 6.86 -5.98 10.70
CA GLN A 31 6.34 -4.74 10.11
C GLN A 31 6.13 -4.95 8.62
N GLY A 32 4.96 -4.56 8.13
CA GLY A 32 4.68 -4.69 6.70
C GLY A 32 3.32 -4.15 6.32
N VAL A 33 3.03 -4.24 5.04
CA VAL A 33 1.70 -3.95 4.50
C VAL A 33 0.88 -5.24 4.55
N PHE A 34 -0.36 -5.10 5.01
CA PHE A 34 -1.30 -6.20 5.16
C PHE A 34 -2.57 -5.92 4.35
N THR A 35 -3.11 -6.97 3.74
CA THR A 35 -4.49 -6.99 3.26
C THR A 35 -5.40 -7.39 4.41
N VAL A 36 -6.44 -6.60 4.66
CA VAL A 36 -7.43 -6.87 5.71
C VAL A 36 -8.59 -7.64 5.09
N GLN A 37 -8.80 -8.86 5.56
CA GLN A 37 -10.00 -9.63 5.25
C GLN A 37 -10.92 -9.59 6.46
N ASN A 38 -12.05 -8.91 6.32
CA ASN A 38 -13.08 -8.91 7.35
C ASN A 38 -13.89 -10.19 7.26
N SER A 39 -13.65 -11.14 8.17
CA SER A 39 -14.49 -12.31 8.35
C SER A 39 -15.48 -12.10 9.52
N ILE A 40 -16.52 -12.93 9.57
CA ILE A 40 -17.51 -12.84 10.65
C ILE A 40 -16.81 -13.03 12.00
N GLY A 41 -16.66 -11.94 12.75
CA GLY A 41 -16.19 -11.93 14.13
C GLY A 41 -14.72 -11.52 14.36
N SER A 42 -13.82 -11.66 13.38
CA SER A 42 -12.43 -11.21 13.54
C SER A 42 -11.76 -10.96 12.19
N PRO A 43 -10.97 -9.87 12.05
CA PRO A 43 -10.20 -9.64 10.83
C PRO A 43 -9.08 -10.68 10.71
N VAL A 44 -8.77 -11.07 9.46
CA VAL A 44 -7.57 -11.81 9.10
C VAL A 44 -6.65 -10.88 8.34
N LEU A 45 -5.39 -10.86 8.71
CA LEU A 45 -4.38 -9.96 8.15
C LEU A 45 -3.40 -10.78 7.30
N TRP A 46 -3.36 -10.51 5.99
CA TRP A 46 -2.44 -11.15 5.05
C TRP A 46 -1.26 -10.22 4.79
N MET A 47 -0.11 -10.55 5.35
CA MET A 47 1.11 -9.77 5.14
C MET A 47 1.63 -9.98 3.73
N ASP A 48 2.01 -8.91 3.05
CA ASP A 48 2.61 -8.99 1.71
C ASP A 48 3.92 -9.79 1.73
N GLY A 49 3.92 -10.93 1.05
CA GLY A 49 5.07 -11.84 1.02
C GLY A 49 5.43 -12.49 2.35
N GLY A 50 4.54 -12.43 3.34
CA GLY A 50 4.76 -12.94 4.69
C GLY A 50 3.62 -13.82 5.21
N PRO A 51 3.53 -13.97 6.54
CA PRO A 51 2.56 -14.83 7.18
C PRO A 51 1.13 -14.32 7.10
N VAL A 52 0.20 -15.25 7.35
CA VAL A 52 -1.18 -14.91 7.72
C VAL A 52 -1.24 -14.66 9.22
N VAL A 53 -1.82 -13.53 9.62
CA VAL A 53 -1.87 -13.09 11.00
C VAL A 53 -3.32 -13.04 11.48
N TYR A 54 -3.60 -13.72 12.57
CA TYR A 54 -4.85 -13.66 13.32
C TYR A 54 -4.62 -12.80 14.57
N PRO A 55 -5.17 -11.59 14.60
CA PRO A 55 -5.05 -10.74 15.79
C PRO A 55 -5.65 -11.39 17.03
N SER A 56 -5.15 -11.04 18.21
CA SER A 56 -5.82 -11.38 19.47
C SER A 56 -7.22 -10.78 19.52
N ALA A 57 -8.08 -11.26 20.38
CA ALA A 57 -9.43 -10.71 20.55
C ALA A 57 -9.39 -9.20 20.85
N THR A 58 -8.44 -8.76 21.67
CA THR A 58 -8.23 -7.35 22.02
C THR A 58 -7.78 -6.53 20.80
N ALA A 59 -6.77 -7.00 20.08
CA ALA A 59 -6.27 -6.32 18.88
C ALA A 59 -7.32 -6.25 17.77
N ALA A 60 -8.07 -7.34 17.56
CA ALA A 60 -9.19 -7.38 16.62
C ALA A 60 -10.27 -6.34 16.96
N GLN A 61 -10.66 -6.26 18.23
CA GLN A 61 -11.63 -5.29 18.71
C GLN A 61 -11.13 -3.84 18.52
N GLN A 62 -9.86 -3.56 18.80
CA GLN A 62 -9.25 -2.23 18.59
C GLN A 62 -9.23 -1.84 17.11
N LEU A 63 -8.83 -2.76 16.23
CA LEU A 63 -8.86 -2.54 14.78
C LEU A 63 -10.27 -2.22 14.29
N MET A 64 -11.26 -3.00 14.70
CA MET A 64 -12.65 -2.83 14.26
C MET A 64 -13.33 -1.60 14.88
N ALA A 65 -12.95 -1.20 16.09
CA ALA A 65 -13.47 0.02 16.73
C ALA A 65 -12.95 1.31 16.09
N ASN A 66 -11.79 1.25 15.47
CA ASN A 66 -11.23 2.40 14.76
C ASN A 66 -11.85 2.49 13.35
N LYS A 67 -12.68 3.51 13.12
CA LYS A 67 -13.40 3.73 11.86
C LYS A 67 -12.48 3.76 10.62
N ASN A 68 -11.24 4.20 10.75
CA ASN A 68 -10.30 4.24 9.65
C ASN A 68 -9.83 2.83 9.26
N PHE A 69 -9.63 1.95 10.24
CA PHE A 69 -9.19 0.57 10.00
C PHE A 69 -10.34 -0.36 9.62
N ALA A 70 -11.52 -0.18 10.20
CA ALA A 70 -12.68 -1.05 9.95
C ALA A 70 -13.08 -1.15 8.47
N ASN A 71 -12.82 -0.09 7.69
CA ASN A 71 -13.13 -0.03 6.26
C ASN A 71 -11.87 -0.09 5.37
N ALA A 72 -10.69 -0.29 5.94
CA ALA A 72 -9.47 -0.31 5.19
C ALA A 72 -9.24 -1.69 4.55
N GLU A 73 -8.96 -1.70 3.25
CA GLU A 73 -8.52 -2.93 2.57
C GLU A 73 -7.03 -3.21 2.80
N ARG A 74 -6.25 -2.14 2.97
CA ARG A 74 -4.80 -2.21 3.11
C ARG A 74 -4.34 -1.38 4.30
N VAL A 75 -3.47 -1.96 5.11
CA VAL A 75 -2.91 -1.32 6.30
C VAL A 75 -1.40 -1.57 6.41
N LEU A 76 -0.67 -0.62 6.94
CA LEU A 76 0.71 -0.80 7.35
C LEU A 76 0.71 -0.97 8.87
N LEU A 77 1.16 -2.12 9.35
CA LEU A 77 1.14 -2.47 10.76
C LEU A 77 2.52 -2.86 11.27
N VAL A 78 2.74 -2.60 12.55
CA VAL A 78 3.72 -3.28 13.40
C VAL A 78 2.96 -4.22 14.31
N VAL A 79 3.25 -5.50 14.17
CA VAL A 79 2.58 -6.59 14.89
C VAL A 79 3.60 -7.29 15.77
N THR A 80 3.24 -7.57 17.03
CA THR A 80 4.04 -8.36 17.94
C THR A 80 3.37 -9.71 18.19
N TYR A 81 4.18 -10.74 18.46
CA TYR A 81 3.68 -12.10 18.67
C TYR A 81 4.62 -12.87 19.59
N LYS A 82 4.11 -13.96 20.16
CA LYS A 82 4.90 -14.93 20.92
C LYS A 82 5.33 -16.07 20.00
N ASP A 83 6.52 -16.62 20.20
CA ASP A 83 7.00 -17.73 19.38
C ASP A 83 6.09 -18.96 19.44
N ALA A 84 5.44 -19.19 20.58
CA ALA A 84 4.46 -20.27 20.75
C ALA A 84 3.20 -20.12 19.87
N ASP A 85 2.90 -18.91 19.40
CA ASP A 85 1.73 -18.62 18.56
C ASP A 85 2.04 -18.75 17.05
N VAL A 86 3.28 -19.07 16.69
CA VAL A 86 3.72 -19.23 15.31
C VAL A 86 3.64 -20.70 14.91
N THR A 87 2.98 -20.95 13.79
CA THR A 87 2.87 -22.30 13.18
C THR A 87 3.23 -22.25 11.69
N GLY A 88 3.70 -23.35 11.15
CA GLY A 88 4.18 -23.48 9.77
C GLY A 88 5.69 -23.53 9.71
N ASP A 89 6.24 -23.97 8.56
CA ASP A 89 7.65 -24.29 8.35
C ASP A 89 8.32 -23.46 7.25
N SER A 90 7.54 -22.64 6.56
CA SER A 90 8.05 -21.78 5.49
C SER A 90 7.40 -20.39 5.51
N SER A 91 8.07 -19.40 4.95
CA SER A 91 7.57 -18.02 4.91
C SER A 91 6.19 -17.87 4.26
N THR A 92 5.82 -18.79 3.38
CA THR A 92 4.52 -18.80 2.67
C THR A 92 3.42 -19.54 3.40
N SER A 93 3.78 -20.42 4.38
CA SER A 93 2.85 -21.20 5.20
C SER A 93 2.81 -20.78 6.66
N LEU A 94 3.58 -19.75 7.04
CA LEU A 94 3.56 -19.23 8.40
C LEU A 94 2.20 -18.64 8.75
N VAL A 95 1.71 -19.05 9.90
CA VAL A 95 0.50 -18.52 10.53
C VAL A 95 0.85 -18.03 11.92
N VAL A 96 0.52 -16.80 12.21
CA VAL A 96 0.69 -16.18 13.53
C VAL A 96 -0.67 -15.98 14.16
N LYS A 97 -0.89 -16.54 15.34
CA LYS A 97 -2.13 -16.43 16.10
C LYS A 97 -1.92 -15.49 17.29
N ASN A 98 -3.02 -14.99 17.85
CA ASN A 98 -3.02 -14.12 19.04
C ASN A 98 -2.08 -12.92 18.96
N ALA A 99 -1.88 -12.41 17.75
CA ALA A 99 -0.97 -11.30 17.51
C ALA A 99 -1.52 -9.98 18.06
N GLU A 100 -0.64 -9.16 18.63
CA GLU A 100 -0.97 -7.82 19.09
C GLU A 100 -0.55 -6.78 18.05
N VAL A 101 -1.32 -5.71 17.90
CA VAL A 101 -1.02 -4.60 16.99
C VAL A 101 -0.43 -3.46 17.81
N ALA A 102 0.88 -3.26 17.66
CA ALA A 102 1.59 -2.21 18.40
C ALA A 102 1.42 -0.83 17.75
N GLN A 103 1.43 -0.76 16.42
CA GLN A 103 1.28 0.47 15.65
C GLN A 103 0.62 0.17 14.30
N GLY A 104 -0.07 1.16 13.74
CA GLY A 104 -0.64 0.99 12.42
C GLY A 104 -1.10 2.29 11.76
N SER A 105 -1.17 2.23 10.43
CA SER A 105 -1.77 3.27 9.59
C SER A 105 -2.52 2.64 8.41
N VAL A 106 -3.54 3.34 7.94
CA VAL A 106 -4.23 2.94 6.70
C VAL A 106 -3.34 3.28 5.52
N VAL A 107 -3.20 2.33 4.60
CA VAL A 107 -2.53 2.58 3.32
C VAL A 107 -3.58 3.11 2.33
N PRO A 108 -3.40 4.31 1.78
CA PRO A 108 -4.28 4.84 0.75
C PRO A 108 -4.39 3.84 -0.41
N THR A 109 -5.60 3.48 -0.76
CA THR A 109 -5.86 2.48 -1.80
C THR A 109 -6.75 3.09 -2.87
N SER A 110 -6.35 2.93 -4.14
CA SER A 110 -7.11 3.30 -5.32
C SER A 110 -7.25 2.11 -6.28
N VAL A 111 -8.04 2.24 -7.32
CA VAL A 111 -8.20 1.20 -8.35
C VAL A 111 -7.40 1.59 -9.58
N ILE A 112 -6.64 0.65 -10.14
CA ILE A 112 -6.00 0.84 -11.46
C ILE A 112 -7.10 0.74 -12.52
N ARG A 113 -7.18 1.73 -13.42
CA ARG A 113 -8.22 1.83 -14.45
C ARG A 113 -7.60 1.93 -15.84
N THR A 114 -8.37 1.62 -16.88
CA THR A 114 -7.97 1.99 -18.24
C THR A 114 -8.03 3.53 -18.40
N PRO A 115 -7.30 4.12 -19.37
CA PRO A 115 -7.38 5.56 -19.63
C PRO A 115 -8.81 6.04 -19.90
N GLU A 116 -9.60 5.27 -20.65
CA GLU A 116 -10.99 5.62 -21.00
C GLU A 116 -11.89 5.64 -19.75
N MET A 117 -11.72 4.67 -18.85
CA MET A 117 -12.46 4.64 -17.58
C MET A 117 -12.00 5.76 -16.64
N ALA A 118 -10.72 6.11 -16.69
CA ALA A 118 -10.18 7.24 -15.93
C ALA A 118 -10.73 8.57 -16.44
N GLU A 119 -10.84 8.74 -17.75
CA GLU A 119 -11.44 9.93 -18.37
C GLU A 119 -12.94 10.04 -18.10
N ALA A 120 -13.66 8.92 -17.99
CA ALA A 120 -15.09 8.88 -17.67
C ALA A 120 -15.36 9.21 -16.18
N ASP A 121 -14.40 8.96 -15.29
CA ASP A 121 -14.49 9.31 -13.87
C ASP A 121 -14.11 10.78 -13.66
N MET A 122 -15.09 11.61 -13.35
CA MET A 122 -14.89 13.05 -13.12
C MET A 122 -13.85 13.36 -12.04
N LYS A 123 -13.76 12.52 -11.00
CA LYS A 123 -12.75 12.71 -9.93
C LYS A 123 -11.35 12.45 -10.47
N PHE A 124 -11.18 11.39 -11.26
CA PHE A 124 -9.91 11.04 -11.86
C PHE A 124 -9.50 12.08 -12.91
N LYS A 125 -10.44 12.50 -13.75
CA LYS A 125 -10.23 13.56 -14.75
C LYS A 125 -9.79 14.88 -14.09
N ASN A 126 -10.48 15.30 -13.05
CA ASN A 126 -10.12 16.50 -12.30
C ASN A 126 -8.75 16.35 -11.62
N TYR A 127 -8.43 15.16 -11.13
CA TYR A 127 -7.12 14.86 -10.59
C TYR A 127 -6.03 14.99 -11.64
N LEU A 128 -6.19 14.43 -12.83
CA LEU A 128 -5.21 14.52 -13.92
C LEU A 128 -5.07 15.94 -14.49
N ALA A 129 -6.15 16.73 -14.47
CA ALA A 129 -6.16 18.12 -14.90
C ALA A 129 -5.58 19.09 -13.85
N ASP A 130 -5.34 18.61 -12.61
CA ASP A 130 -4.78 19.40 -11.54
C ASP A 130 -3.31 19.72 -11.85
N ASP A 131 -2.95 21.01 -11.86
CA ASP A 131 -1.58 21.46 -12.07
C ASP A 131 -0.65 21.13 -10.88
N SER A 132 -1.17 20.51 -9.82
CA SER A 132 -0.39 19.90 -8.72
C SER A 132 0.20 18.54 -9.07
N ILE A 133 -0.10 17.96 -10.24
CA ILE A 133 0.58 16.76 -10.74
C ILE A 133 2.08 17.03 -10.79
N SER A 134 2.84 16.14 -10.22
CA SER A 134 4.25 16.36 -9.93
C SER A 134 5.07 15.10 -10.17
N THR A 135 6.37 15.27 -10.07
CA THR A 135 7.34 14.19 -10.16
C THR A 135 7.60 13.58 -8.78
N PHE A 136 7.84 12.27 -8.76
CA PHE A 136 8.36 11.58 -7.59
C PHE A 136 9.80 12.04 -7.30
N TYR A 137 10.19 12.10 -6.02
CA TYR A 137 11.61 12.24 -5.70
C TYR A 137 12.36 10.95 -5.98
N ASP A 138 11.79 9.85 -5.54
CA ASP A 138 12.32 8.52 -5.75
C ASP A 138 11.20 7.48 -5.59
N ILE A 139 11.31 6.39 -6.36
CA ILE A 139 10.64 5.13 -6.11
C ILE A 139 11.78 4.14 -5.92
N SER A 140 11.88 3.52 -4.75
CA SER A 140 12.95 2.55 -4.45
C SER A 140 13.02 1.49 -5.54
N ARG A 141 14.15 1.38 -6.25
CA ARG A 141 14.24 0.77 -7.59
C ARG A 141 13.66 -0.64 -7.68
N GLU A 142 14.19 -1.62 -7.02
CA GLU A 142 13.74 -3.00 -7.22
C GLU A 142 12.62 -3.43 -6.26
N ASN A 143 12.64 -2.91 -5.03
CA ASN A 143 11.71 -3.31 -3.97
C ASN A 143 10.66 -2.25 -3.64
N GLY A 144 10.69 -1.09 -4.29
CA GLY A 144 9.75 0.00 -4.03
C GLY A 144 8.37 -0.22 -4.64
N ILE A 145 8.25 -1.16 -5.59
CA ILE A 145 6.96 -1.56 -6.15
C ILE A 145 6.89 -3.08 -6.13
N TRP A 146 5.81 -3.61 -5.58
CA TRP A 146 5.56 -5.04 -5.53
C TRP A 146 4.09 -5.36 -5.77
N PHE A 147 3.82 -6.62 -6.13
CA PHE A 147 2.49 -7.16 -6.36
C PHE A 147 2.23 -8.24 -5.33
N TYR A 148 1.04 -8.24 -4.78
CA TYR A 148 0.62 -9.28 -3.85
C TYR A 148 -0.92 -9.32 -3.74
N LYS A 149 -1.48 -10.51 -3.95
CA LYS A 149 -2.88 -10.83 -3.68
C LYS A 149 -3.89 -9.78 -4.19
N GLY A 150 -3.77 -9.43 -5.46
CA GLY A 150 -4.70 -8.52 -6.15
C GLY A 150 -4.41 -7.03 -5.96
N TYR A 151 -3.23 -6.71 -5.42
CA TYR A 151 -2.77 -5.33 -5.25
C TYR A 151 -1.37 -5.13 -5.83
N MET A 152 -1.17 -3.96 -6.40
CA MET A 152 0.15 -3.37 -6.58
C MET A 152 0.37 -2.37 -5.44
N THR A 153 1.53 -2.40 -4.82
CA THR A 153 1.90 -1.45 -3.78
C THR A 153 3.16 -0.71 -4.17
N ALA A 154 3.19 0.60 -3.97
CA ALA A 154 4.33 1.45 -4.25
C ALA A 154 4.76 2.21 -3.01
N GLN A 155 6.05 2.13 -2.70
CA GLN A 155 6.73 2.99 -1.73
C GLN A 155 7.48 4.07 -2.48
N PHE A 156 7.21 5.32 -2.17
CA PHE A 156 7.79 6.47 -2.88
C PHE A 156 8.09 7.62 -1.93
N SER A 157 8.94 8.53 -2.40
CA SER A 157 9.26 9.77 -1.70
C SER A 157 8.71 10.95 -2.46
N SER A 158 8.14 11.92 -1.76
CA SER A 158 7.58 13.14 -2.31
C SER A 158 7.68 14.30 -1.33
N THR A 159 7.40 15.51 -1.82
CA THR A 159 7.21 16.66 -0.96
C THR A 159 5.85 16.61 -0.30
N TYR A 160 5.83 16.84 1.00
CA TYR A 160 4.64 16.94 1.80
C TYR A 160 4.53 18.35 2.36
N TYR A 161 3.38 18.99 2.19
CA TYR A 161 3.11 20.33 2.70
C TYR A 161 2.30 20.25 3.97
N VAL A 162 2.83 20.78 5.05
CA VAL A 162 2.16 20.85 6.35
C VAL A 162 1.54 22.23 6.50
N ALA A 163 0.21 22.28 6.53
CA ALA A 163 -0.54 23.47 6.89
C ALA A 163 -1.07 23.28 8.31
N ASN A 164 -0.56 24.06 9.28
CA ASN A 164 -1.12 24.16 10.64
C ASN A 164 -1.52 22.82 11.28
N SER A 165 -0.65 21.82 11.26
CA SER A 165 -0.87 20.45 11.78
C SER A 165 -1.86 19.55 11.01
N THR A 166 -2.48 20.02 9.96
CA THR A 166 -3.36 19.21 9.08
C THR A 166 -2.79 19.18 7.68
N GLY A 167 -1.77 18.38 7.45
CA GLY A 167 -1.21 18.20 6.11
C GLY A 167 -2.09 17.28 5.24
N ILE A 168 -2.27 17.67 3.98
CA ILE A 168 -2.89 16.79 2.98
C ILE A 168 -1.79 15.89 2.43
N LEU A 169 -1.95 14.58 2.62
CA LEU A 169 -0.99 13.61 2.11
C LEU A 169 -0.96 13.59 0.58
N PRO A 170 0.21 13.43 -0.04
CA PRO A 170 0.28 13.17 -1.46
C PRO A 170 -0.56 11.96 -1.83
N THR A 171 -1.27 12.04 -2.95
CA THR A 171 -2.04 10.93 -3.49
C THR A 171 -1.43 10.45 -4.79
N VAL A 172 -1.57 9.16 -5.07
CA VAL A 172 -1.12 8.55 -6.32
C VAL A 172 -2.28 7.85 -6.98
N LEU A 173 -2.45 8.08 -8.26
CA LEU A 173 -3.37 7.32 -9.11
C LEU A 173 -2.58 6.53 -10.14
N ALA A 174 -3.21 5.51 -10.70
CA ALA A 174 -2.62 4.66 -11.70
C ALA A 174 -3.61 4.33 -12.82
N THR A 175 -3.11 4.34 -14.05
CA THR A 175 -3.81 3.77 -15.21
C THR A 175 -3.02 2.59 -15.76
N TYR A 176 -3.69 1.71 -16.50
CA TYR A 176 -3.03 0.65 -17.24
C TYR A 176 -3.51 0.59 -18.69
N THR A 177 -2.63 0.14 -19.57
CA THR A 177 -2.93 -0.25 -20.94
C THR A 177 -2.36 -1.64 -21.17
N ALA A 178 -3.09 -2.49 -21.89
CA ALA A 178 -2.59 -3.77 -22.37
C ALA A 178 -2.26 -3.65 -23.87
N ASP A 179 -1.24 -4.37 -24.30
CA ASP A 179 -0.94 -4.47 -25.74
C ASP A 179 -2.00 -5.35 -26.40
N GLU A 180 -2.62 -4.85 -27.47
CA GLU A 180 -3.63 -5.60 -28.22
C GLU A 180 -3.06 -6.83 -28.95
N ASN A 181 -1.78 -6.79 -29.32
CA ASN A 181 -1.11 -7.88 -30.04
C ASN A 181 -0.45 -8.89 -29.09
N ASP A 182 -0.06 -8.45 -27.89
CA ASP A 182 0.49 -9.32 -26.84
C ASP A 182 -0.17 -9.02 -25.50
N PRO A 183 -1.21 -9.77 -25.12
CA PRO A 183 -1.92 -9.53 -23.86
C PRO A 183 -1.08 -9.77 -22.62
N LYS A 184 0.13 -10.33 -22.73
CA LYS A 184 1.09 -10.45 -21.63
C LYS A 184 1.81 -9.14 -21.33
N GLU A 185 1.91 -8.22 -22.28
CA GLU A 185 2.58 -6.93 -22.10
C GLU A 185 1.58 -5.90 -21.62
N VAL A 186 1.78 -5.43 -20.39
CA VAL A 186 0.94 -4.44 -19.73
C VAL A 186 1.80 -3.25 -19.31
N SER A 187 1.29 -2.06 -19.55
CA SER A 187 1.91 -0.82 -19.13
C SER A 187 1.08 -0.15 -18.04
N VAL A 188 1.68 0.20 -16.92
CA VAL A 188 1.05 0.94 -15.83
C VAL A 188 1.70 2.32 -15.74
N THR A 189 0.90 3.38 -15.66
CA THR A 189 1.41 4.73 -15.46
C THR A 189 0.96 5.28 -14.12
N LEU A 190 1.91 5.77 -13.33
CA LEU A 190 1.68 6.38 -12.03
C LEU A 190 1.67 7.91 -12.12
N TYR A 191 0.67 8.52 -11.50
CA TYR A 191 0.50 9.97 -11.41
C TYR A 191 0.51 10.40 -9.95
N LEU A 192 1.46 11.26 -9.59
CA LEU A 192 1.58 11.81 -8.23
C LEU A 192 0.93 13.19 -8.17
N ASN A 193 -0.03 13.37 -7.29
CA ASN A 193 -0.53 14.69 -6.90
C ASN A 193 0.00 15.04 -5.50
N LYS A 194 0.88 16.01 -5.43
CA LYS A 194 1.46 16.48 -4.16
C LYS A 194 0.60 17.51 -3.43
N HIS A 195 -0.52 17.90 -4.05
CA HIS A 195 -1.38 19.01 -3.65
C HIS A 195 -0.65 20.36 -3.59
N LYS A 196 -1.36 21.42 -3.87
CA LYS A 196 -0.79 22.78 -3.84
C LYS A 196 -0.59 23.26 -2.41
N LYS A 197 0.39 24.13 -2.24
CA LYS A 197 0.45 24.99 -1.09
C LYS A 197 -0.85 25.78 -0.94
N SER A 198 -1.47 25.75 0.23
CA SER A 198 -2.63 26.59 0.53
C SER A 198 -2.22 28.01 0.94
N SER A 199 -0.97 28.21 1.37
CA SER A 199 -0.43 29.53 1.72
C SER A 199 1.07 29.65 1.44
N ALA A 200 1.57 30.89 1.31
CA ALA A 200 2.99 31.15 1.10
C ALA A 200 3.90 30.70 2.27
N ASN A 201 3.31 30.49 3.44
CA ASN A 201 4.03 30.12 4.67
C ASN A 201 4.18 28.60 4.87
N GLU A 202 3.61 27.79 3.98
CA GLU A 202 3.78 26.34 4.06
C GLU A 202 5.16 25.92 3.61
N SER A 203 5.85 25.18 4.44
CA SER A 203 7.12 24.55 4.08
C SER A 203 6.88 23.12 3.58
N GLY A 204 7.42 22.80 2.40
CA GLY A 204 7.46 21.44 1.91
C GLY A 204 8.60 20.66 2.57
N GLN A 205 8.30 19.47 3.07
CA GLN A 205 9.29 18.55 3.61
C GLN A 205 9.30 17.24 2.80
N PRO A 206 10.47 16.65 2.54
CA PRO A 206 10.52 15.34 1.92
C PRO A 206 10.05 14.27 2.90
N ALA A 207 9.21 13.38 2.44
CA ALA A 207 8.71 12.26 3.21
C ALA A 207 8.52 11.02 2.34
N SER A 208 8.52 9.85 2.97
CA SER A 208 8.23 8.58 2.32
C SER A 208 6.79 8.17 2.58
N PHE A 209 6.15 7.65 1.55
CA PHE A 209 4.75 7.23 1.55
C PHE A 209 4.61 5.84 0.96
N VAL A 210 3.52 5.18 1.31
CA VAL A 210 3.09 3.92 0.72
C VAL A 210 1.68 4.11 0.17
N SER A 211 1.45 3.69 -1.06
CA SER A 211 0.12 3.63 -1.68
C SER A 211 -0.11 2.27 -2.29
N SER A 212 -1.32 1.77 -2.21
CA SER A 212 -1.73 0.52 -2.84
C SER A 212 -2.77 0.78 -3.93
N PHE A 213 -2.77 -0.11 -4.91
CA PHE A 213 -3.68 -0.04 -6.05
C PHE A 213 -4.32 -1.40 -6.22
N SER A 214 -5.64 -1.47 -6.08
CA SER A 214 -6.40 -2.67 -6.45
C SER A 214 -6.30 -2.86 -7.96
N LEU A 215 -5.99 -4.08 -8.38
CA LEU A 215 -5.72 -4.37 -9.79
C LEU A 215 -6.97 -4.34 -10.68
N GLY A 216 -8.17 -4.41 -10.08
CA GLY A 216 -9.44 -4.14 -10.77
C GLY A 216 -9.56 -4.76 -12.15
N ASP A 217 -9.70 -3.91 -13.17
CA ASP A 217 -9.89 -4.33 -14.57
C ASP A 217 -8.65 -5.03 -15.16
N MET A 218 -7.46 -4.68 -14.68
CA MET A 218 -6.23 -5.37 -15.07
C MET A 218 -6.25 -6.85 -14.62
N GLN A 219 -6.81 -7.15 -13.45
CA GLN A 219 -7.04 -8.53 -13.02
C GLN A 219 -8.02 -9.25 -13.96
N GLN A 220 -9.10 -8.59 -14.38
CA GLN A 220 -10.05 -9.16 -15.34
C GLN A 220 -9.39 -9.43 -16.69
N HIS A 221 -8.52 -8.54 -17.18
CA HIS A 221 -7.75 -8.74 -18.40
C HIS A 221 -6.92 -10.03 -18.32
N ILE A 222 -6.17 -10.21 -17.23
CA ILE A 222 -5.33 -11.39 -17.00
C ILE A 222 -6.15 -12.66 -16.95
N MET A 223 -7.29 -12.63 -16.27
CA MET A 223 -8.19 -13.77 -16.16
C MET A 223 -8.83 -14.13 -17.50
N ARG A 224 -9.28 -13.13 -18.28
CA ARG A 224 -9.89 -13.32 -19.61
C ARG A 224 -8.94 -14.00 -20.59
N HIS A 225 -7.67 -13.62 -20.57
CA HIS A 225 -6.65 -14.22 -21.45
C HIS A 225 -5.98 -15.45 -20.86
N SER A 226 -6.43 -15.94 -19.68
CA SER A 226 -5.89 -17.12 -19.01
C SER A 226 -4.38 -17.09 -18.81
N LEU A 227 -3.81 -15.90 -18.58
CA LEU A 227 -2.37 -15.71 -18.46
C LEU A 227 -1.87 -16.31 -17.14
N SER A 228 -0.74 -17.00 -17.18
CA SER A 228 -0.05 -17.52 -15.99
C SER A 228 0.88 -16.47 -15.36
N GLU A 229 1.35 -15.53 -16.18
CA GLU A 229 2.22 -14.42 -15.81
C GLU A 229 2.01 -13.25 -16.77
N VAL A 230 2.41 -12.06 -16.34
CA VAL A 230 2.31 -10.82 -17.11
C VAL A 230 3.59 -10.01 -16.92
N ASN A 231 4.08 -9.40 -18.00
CA ASN A 231 5.17 -8.45 -17.99
C ASN A 231 4.60 -7.04 -17.81
N ILE A 232 4.89 -6.43 -16.68
CA ILE A 232 4.38 -5.09 -16.37
C ILE A 232 5.50 -4.08 -16.49
N THR A 233 5.33 -3.10 -17.37
CA THR A 233 6.17 -1.90 -17.46
C THR A 233 5.51 -0.79 -16.68
N ILE A 234 6.12 -0.35 -15.59
CA ILE A 234 5.60 0.72 -14.72
C ILE A 234 6.31 2.02 -15.09
N ASN A 235 5.53 2.99 -15.56
CA ASN A 235 5.99 4.30 -15.99
C ASN A 235 5.69 5.33 -14.90
N TYR A 236 6.67 6.15 -14.58
CA TYR A 236 6.54 7.26 -13.64
C TYR A 236 7.54 8.36 -13.98
N GLU A 237 7.33 9.54 -13.44
CA GLU A 237 8.21 10.68 -13.68
C GLU A 237 8.92 11.11 -12.41
N THR A 238 10.24 11.28 -12.49
CA THR A 238 11.09 11.82 -11.42
C THR A 238 11.71 13.14 -11.87
N LYS A 239 12.46 13.80 -10.99
CA LYS A 239 13.23 14.99 -11.33
C LYS A 239 14.28 14.74 -12.43
N GLN A 240 14.70 13.49 -12.62
CA GLN A 240 15.60 13.08 -13.69
C GLN A 240 14.86 12.78 -15.02
N GLY A 241 13.53 12.97 -15.06
CA GLY A 241 12.68 12.71 -16.19
C GLY A 241 11.91 11.39 -16.08
N LYS A 242 11.37 10.92 -17.20
CA LYS A 242 10.57 9.70 -17.28
C LYS A 242 11.41 8.47 -16.94
N GLN A 243 10.88 7.64 -16.10
CA GLN A 243 11.49 6.39 -15.64
C GLN A 243 10.58 5.21 -15.95
N GLN A 244 11.19 4.05 -16.07
CA GLN A 244 10.48 2.79 -16.26
C GLN A 244 11.06 1.71 -15.36
N LEU A 245 10.17 0.91 -14.78
CA LEU A 245 10.51 -0.30 -14.04
C LEU A 245 9.75 -1.47 -14.66
N LYS A 246 10.45 -2.56 -14.96
CA LYS A 246 9.84 -3.78 -15.52
C LYS A 246 9.76 -4.87 -14.45
N LYS A 247 8.62 -5.54 -14.40
CA LYS A 247 8.35 -6.66 -13.50
C LYS A 247 7.60 -7.75 -14.23
N THR A 248 8.00 -9.00 -14.04
CA THR A 248 7.18 -10.15 -14.41
C THR A 248 6.43 -10.59 -13.15
N VAL A 249 5.11 -10.64 -13.24
CA VAL A 249 4.22 -10.90 -12.11
C VAL A 249 3.40 -12.15 -12.40
N LYS A 250 3.36 -13.07 -11.45
CA LYS A 250 2.64 -14.33 -11.59
C LYS A 250 1.14 -14.15 -11.31
N ARG A 251 0.32 -15.02 -11.90
CA ARG A 251 -1.13 -15.02 -11.72
C ARG A 251 -1.57 -15.07 -10.26
N GLU A 252 -0.86 -15.79 -9.41
CA GLU A 252 -1.18 -15.90 -7.98
C GLU A 252 -1.14 -14.56 -7.24
N ASP A 253 -0.30 -13.62 -7.71
CA ASP A 253 -0.20 -12.28 -7.14
C ASP A 253 -1.33 -11.35 -7.59
N PHE A 254 -2.06 -11.71 -8.65
CA PHE A 254 -3.23 -10.97 -9.11
C PHE A 254 -4.53 -11.41 -8.44
N THR A 255 -4.53 -12.51 -7.72
CA THR A 255 -5.76 -13.07 -7.13
C THR A 255 -5.84 -12.66 -5.66
N LYS A 256 -6.95 -12.03 -5.28
CA LYS A 256 -7.25 -11.77 -3.86
C LYS A 256 -7.34 -13.12 -3.11
N PRO A 257 -6.96 -13.16 -1.83
CA PRO A 257 -6.90 -14.42 -1.08
C PRO A 257 -8.28 -15.02 -0.76
N PHE A 258 -9.36 -14.39 -1.22
CA PHE A 258 -10.74 -14.77 -0.94
C PHE A 258 -11.69 -14.28 -2.04
#